data_0e9b1e6933a91f5e10f6c8961d8f28e3
#
_entry.id   0e9b1e6933a91f5e10f6c8961d8f28e3
#
_cell.length_a   1.000
_cell.length_b   1.000
_cell.length_c   1.000
_cell.angle_alpha   90.00
_cell.angle_beta   90.00
_cell.angle_gamma   90.00
#
_symmetry.space_group_name_H-M   'P 1'
#
loop_
_entity.id
_entity.type
_entity.pdbx_description
1 polymer ?
#
loop_
_entity_poly.entity_id
_entity_poly.type
_entity_poly.pdbx_seq_one_letter_code
_entity_poly.pdbx_strand_id
1 'polypeptide(L)'
;KVAKLGVGQQQLLEIAKALSKNSKLLILDEPTAALTIQETDILLNLLRRLKNDGVTCIYISHKLNEVLEIADHVTVIRDGKTIVTKPTKELTQEALIQYMVGRELTNIYPQRTVKPTEETVLEIRNWNVFDDFLKTRQIIHNASFQLRKGEILGIAGLMGAGRTELVSSIFGVYGRNR
;
A
#
# COMPACT_ATOMS: atom_id res chain seq x y z
N LYS A 1 15.65 13.73 -15.49
CA LYS A 1 15.92 12.31 -15.81
C LYS A 1 14.92 11.46 -15.04
N VAL A 2 14.28 10.48 -15.69
CA VAL A 2 13.26 9.58 -15.11
C VAL A 2 13.75 8.93 -13.82
N ALA A 3 15.01 8.53 -13.76
CA ALA A 3 15.65 7.94 -12.57
C ALA A 3 15.63 8.82 -11.29
N LYS A 4 15.23 10.08 -11.37
CA LYS A 4 15.07 10.98 -10.22
C LYS A 4 13.63 11.11 -9.74
N LEU A 5 12.69 10.50 -10.44
CA LEU A 5 11.27 10.48 -10.05
C LEU A 5 11.06 9.45 -8.93
N GLY A 6 10.13 9.73 -8.04
CA GLY A 6 9.67 8.74 -7.07
C GLY A 6 9.01 7.54 -7.77
N VAL A 7 8.96 6.40 -7.10
CA VAL A 7 8.45 5.13 -7.67
C VAL A 7 7.04 5.30 -8.25
N GLY A 8 6.14 5.99 -7.54
CA GLY A 8 4.78 6.27 -8.02
C GLY A 8 4.75 7.10 -9.31
N GLN A 9 5.61 8.12 -9.42
CA GLN A 9 5.71 8.92 -10.63
C GLN A 9 6.28 8.14 -11.81
N GLN A 10 7.23 7.22 -11.57
CA GLN A 10 7.75 6.30 -12.58
C GLN A 10 6.63 5.39 -13.10
N GLN A 11 5.76 4.89 -12.23
CA GLN A 11 4.64 4.04 -12.59
C GLN A 11 3.60 4.78 -13.43
N LEU A 12 3.25 6.02 -13.06
CA LEU A 12 2.38 6.87 -13.89
C LEU A 12 2.98 7.15 -15.27
N LEU A 13 4.29 7.32 -15.35
CA LEU A 13 4.98 7.53 -16.62
C LEU A 13 4.95 6.28 -17.53
N GLU A 14 5.11 5.08 -16.96
CA GLU A 14 4.96 3.82 -17.71
C GLU A 14 3.53 3.65 -18.27
N ILE A 15 2.51 4.01 -17.50
CA ILE A 15 1.13 4.01 -17.94
C ILE A 15 0.94 5.02 -19.09
N ALA A 16 1.43 6.24 -18.94
CA ALA A 16 1.37 7.26 -20.00
C ALA A 16 2.08 6.80 -21.28
N LYS A 17 3.21 6.13 -21.18
CA LYS A 17 3.94 5.53 -22.29
C LYS A 17 3.14 4.41 -22.97
N ALA A 18 2.46 3.56 -22.23
CA ALA A 18 1.59 2.51 -22.79
C ALA A 18 0.42 3.15 -23.56
N LEU A 19 -0.18 4.20 -23.03
CA LEU A 19 -1.28 4.95 -23.66
C LEU A 19 -0.85 5.67 -24.96
N SER A 20 0.38 6.18 -25.03
CA SER A 20 0.88 6.86 -26.23
C SER A 20 0.92 5.97 -27.48
N LYS A 21 0.78 4.64 -27.31
CA LYS A 21 0.80 3.64 -28.40
C LYS A 21 -0.59 3.38 -29.02
N ASN A 22 -1.63 4.17 -28.69
CA ASN A 22 -3.02 3.96 -29.15
C ASN A 22 -3.51 2.52 -28.91
N SER A 23 -3.15 1.93 -27.78
CA SER A 23 -3.53 0.57 -27.41
C SER A 23 -5.03 0.47 -27.15
N LYS A 24 -5.70 -0.50 -27.77
CA LYS A 24 -7.12 -0.80 -27.52
C LYS A 24 -7.36 -1.64 -26.27
N LEU A 25 -6.31 -2.33 -25.80
CA LEU A 25 -6.29 -3.14 -24.59
C LEU A 25 -5.13 -2.71 -23.72
N LEU A 26 -5.39 -2.43 -22.46
CA LEU A 26 -4.43 -2.09 -21.44
C LEU A 26 -4.47 -3.14 -20.33
N ILE A 27 -3.32 -3.72 -19.99
CA ILE A 27 -3.19 -4.66 -18.87
C ILE A 27 -2.38 -3.96 -17.77
N LEU A 28 -2.96 -3.86 -16.59
CA LEU A 28 -2.39 -3.19 -15.42
C LEU A 28 -2.25 -4.22 -14.30
N ASP A 29 -1.03 -4.50 -13.91
CA ASP A 29 -0.69 -5.42 -12.82
C ASP A 29 -0.20 -4.61 -11.62
N GLU A 30 -0.97 -4.66 -10.52
CA GLU A 30 -0.74 -3.90 -9.28
C GLU A 30 -0.40 -2.41 -9.48
N PRO A 31 -1.16 -1.66 -10.32
CA PRO A 31 -0.72 -0.33 -10.76
C PRO A 31 -0.68 0.72 -9.65
N THR A 32 -1.27 0.43 -8.50
CA THR A 32 -1.35 1.35 -7.36
C THR A 32 -0.45 0.95 -6.18
N ALA A 33 0.35 -0.12 -6.32
CA ALA A 33 1.15 -0.65 -5.21
C ALA A 33 2.10 0.38 -4.60
N ALA A 34 2.65 1.28 -5.41
CA ALA A 34 3.60 2.31 -4.99
C ALA A 34 3.02 3.73 -5.01
N LEU A 35 1.71 3.87 -5.23
CA LEU A 35 1.03 5.16 -5.30
C LEU A 35 0.51 5.60 -3.92
N THR A 36 0.49 6.90 -3.70
CA THR A 36 -0.26 7.52 -2.62
C THR A 36 -1.76 7.43 -2.91
N ILE A 37 -2.61 7.68 -1.92
CA ILE A 37 -4.07 7.73 -2.08
C ILE A 37 -4.45 8.72 -3.18
N GLN A 38 -3.88 9.92 -3.17
CA GLN A 38 -4.16 10.96 -4.19
C GLN A 38 -3.74 10.52 -5.60
N GLU A 39 -2.57 9.89 -5.74
CA GLU A 39 -2.11 9.37 -7.03
C GLU A 39 -2.97 8.20 -7.51
N THR A 40 -3.45 7.37 -6.60
CA THR A 40 -4.42 6.29 -6.89
C THR A 40 -5.71 6.86 -7.46
N ASP A 41 -6.29 7.88 -6.82
CA ASP A 41 -7.51 8.55 -7.29
C ASP A 41 -7.31 9.15 -8.70
N ILE A 42 -6.15 9.74 -8.96
CA ILE A 42 -5.81 10.28 -10.29
C ILE A 42 -5.78 9.15 -11.33
N LEU A 43 -5.16 8.01 -10.99
CA LEU A 43 -5.08 6.86 -11.89
C LEU A 43 -6.48 6.27 -12.16
N LEU A 44 -7.29 6.02 -11.13
CA LEU A 44 -8.64 5.47 -11.30
C LEU A 44 -9.53 6.40 -12.16
N ASN A 45 -9.42 7.71 -11.96
CA ASN A 45 -10.12 8.68 -12.80
C ASN A 45 -9.63 8.67 -14.26
N LEU A 46 -8.33 8.48 -14.49
CA LEU A 46 -7.78 8.31 -15.84
C LEU A 46 -8.34 7.05 -16.50
N LEU A 47 -8.37 5.91 -15.77
CA LEU A 47 -8.92 4.65 -16.31
C LEU A 47 -10.40 4.76 -16.67
N ARG A 48 -11.21 5.50 -15.88
CA ARG A 48 -12.62 5.78 -16.22
C ARG A 48 -12.75 6.57 -17.51
N ARG A 49 -11.90 7.58 -17.75
CA ARG A 49 -11.89 8.35 -19.01
C ARG A 49 -11.52 7.45 -20.18
N LEU A 50 -10.45 6.65 -20.06
CA LEU A 50 -10.02 5.72 -21.10
C LEU A 50 -11.10 4.70 -21.47
N LYS A 51 -11.82 4.18 -20.47
CA LYS A 51 -12.98 3.32 -20.69
C LYS A 51 -14.06 4.02 -21.51
N ASN A 52 -14.38 5.28 -21.20
CA ASN A 52 -15.34 6.09 -21.96
C ASN A 52 -14.86 6.36 -23.40
N ASP A 53 -13.54 6.42 -23.61
CA ASP A 53 -12.90 6.56 -24.92
C ASP A 53 -12.78 5.22 -25.68
N GLY A 54 -13.35 4.12 -25.12
CA GLY A 54 -13.40 2.81 -25.76
C GLY A 54 -12.16 1.94 -25.53
N VAL A 55 -11.26 2.30 -24.62
CA VAL A 55 -10.12 1.47 -24.24
C VAL A 55 -10.59 0.37 -23.26
N THR A 56 -10.28 -0.89 -23.58
CA THR A 56 -10.55 -2.03 -22.70
C THR A 56 -9.39 -2.20 -21.72
N CYS A 57 -9.69 -2.47 -20.43
CA CYS A 57 -8.67 -2.64 -19.42
C CYS A 57 -8.82 -3.99 -18.69
N ILE A 58 -7.69 -4.64 -18.42
CA ILE A 58 -7.57 -5.72 -17.43
C ILE A 58 -6.84 -5.11 -16.24
N TYR A 59 -7.49 -5.06 -15.09
CA TYR A 59 -6.97 -4.47 -13.86
C TYR A 59 -6.72 -5.57 -12.84
N ILE A 60 -5.46 -5.83 -12.51
CA ILE A 60 -5.06 -6.87 -11.56
C ILE A 60 -4.64 -6.18 -10.27
N SER A 61 -5.31 -6.51 -9.16
CA SER A 61 -4.99 -5.95 -7.85
C SER A 61 -5.54 -6.83 -6.72
N HIS A 62 -4.88 -6.79 -5.57
CA HIS A 62 -5.38 -7.34 -4.32
C HIS A 62 -6.10 -6.28 -3.46
N LYS A 63 -6.11 -5.02 -3.89
CA LYS A 63 -6.81 -3.92 -3.22
C LYS A 63 -8.28 -3.91 -3.63
N LEU A 64 -9.10 -4.66 -2.90
CA LEU A 64 -10.49 -4.94 -3.27
C LEU A 64 -11.34 -3.68 -3.43
N ASN A 65 -11.09 -2.63 -2.65
CA ASN A 65 -11.81 -1.36 -2.77
C ASN A 65 -11.62 -0.75 -4.15
N GLU A 66 -10.39 -0.73 -4.67
CA GLU A 66 -10.10 -0.22 -6.02
C GLU A 66 -10.76 -1.06 -7.10
N VAL A 67 -10.71 -2.40 -6.95
CA VAL A 67 -11.34 -3.33 -7.89
C VAL A 67 -12.85 -3.12 -7.94
N LEU A 68 -13.51 -3.02 -6.77
CA LEU A 68 -14.96 -2.78 -6.67
C LEU A 68 -15.36 -1.41 -7.23
N GLU A 69 -14.48 -0.43 -7.20
CA GLU A 69 -14.71 0.93 -7.67
C GLU A 69 -14.62 1.07 -9.20
N ILE A 70 -13.66 0.35 -9.84
CA ILE A 70 -13.33 0.58 -11.26
C ILE A 70 -13.83 -0.49 -12.22
N ALA A 71 -13.94 -1.75 -11.78
CA ALA A 71 -14.23 -2.88 -12.63
C ALA A 71 -15.73 -3.05 -12.92
N ASP A 72 -16.08 -3.51 -14.11
CA ASP A 72 -17.43 -3.93 -14.46
C ASP A 72 -17.71 -5.37 -14.01
N HIS A 73 -16.70 -6.24 -14.16
CA HIS A 73 -16.72 -7.64 -13.76
C HIS A 73 -15.46 -7.97 -12.99
N VAL A 74 -15.60 -8.86 -12.03
CA VAL A 74 -14.46 -9.36 -11.24
C VAL A 74 -14.35 -10.86 -11.43
N THR A 75 -13.14 -11.30 -11.78
CA THR A 75 -12.76 -12.72 -11.80
C THR A 75 -11.82 -12.99 -10.65
N VAL A 76 -12.19 -13.90 -9.76
CA VAL A 76 -11.31 -14.34 -8.67
C VAL A 76 -10.55 -15.58 -9.11
N ILE A 77 -9.24 -15.52 -8.96
CA ILE A 77 -8.31 -16.63 -9.24
C ILE A 77 -7.69 -17.08 -7.92
N ARG A 78 -7.66 -18.38 -7.69
CA ARG A 78 -6.99 -19.01 -6.54
C ARG A 78 -6.36 -20.32 -6.96
N ASP A 79 -5.11 -20.54 -6.57
CA ASP A 79 -4.35 -21.76 -6.90
C ASP A 79 -4.35 -22.08 -8.42
N GLY A 80 -4.25 -21.02 -9.25
CA GLY A 80 -4.24 -21.13 -10.71
C GLY A 80 -5.60 -21.47 -11.35
N LYS A 81 -6.69 -21.44 -10.57
CA LYS A 81 -8.05 -21.75 -11.05
C LYS A 81 -8.98 -20.57 -10.91
N THR A 82 -9.85 -20.35 -11.88
CA THR A 82 -10.96 -19.42 -11.76
C THR A 82 -11.98 -19.96 -10.77
N ILE A 83 -12.25 -19.21 -9.71
CA ILE A 83 -13.22 -19.54 -8.68
C ILE A 83 -14.60 -19.01 -9.06
N VAL A 84 -14.67 -17.75 -9.48
CA VAL A 84 -15.89 -17.07 -9.86
C VAL A 84 -15.61 -15.92 -10.80
N THR A 85 -16.55 -15.64 -11.70
CA THR A 85 -16.61 -14.38 -12.48
C THR A 85 -18.00 -13.80 -12.31
N LYS A 86 -18.11 -12.56 -11.82
CA LYS A 86 -19.39 -11.88 -11.58
C LYS A 86 -19.33 -10.39 -11.92
N PRO A 87 -20.48 -9.79 -12.26
CA PRO A 87 -20.61 -8.33 -12.28
C PRO A 87 -20.26 -7.74 -10.91
N THR A 88 -19.51 -6.64 -10.91
CA THR A 88 -19.05 -5.98 -9.66
C THR A 88 -20.21 -5.59 -8.75
N LYS A 89 -21.34 -5.16 -9.32
CA LYS A 89 -22.57 -4.80 -8.58
C LYS A 89 -23.17 -5.92 -7.74
N GLU A 90 -22.80 -7.18 -8.01
CA GLU A 90 -23.26 -8.38 -7.28
C GLU A 90 -22.26 -8.82 -6.21
N LEU A 91 -21.18 -8.09 -6.02
CA LEU A 91 -20.09 -8.48 -5.14
C LEU A 91 -19.95 -7.49 -3.99
N THR A 92 -19.69 -8.00 -2.81
CA THR A 92 -19.21 -7.23 -1.66
C THR A 92 -17.74 -7.55 -1.40
N GLN A 93 -17.08 -6.71 -0.61
CA GLN A 93 -15.69 -6.95 -0.23
C GLN A 93 -15.55 -8.27 0.53
N GLU A 94 -16.49 -8.58 1.43
CA GLU A 94 -16.50 -9.81 2.21
C GLU A 94 -16.64 -11.05 1.32
N ALA A 95 -17.54 -10.99 0.32
CA ALA A 95 -17.73 -12.08 -0.64
C ALA A 95 -16.45 -12.32 -1.47
N LEU A 96 -15.76 -11.24 -1.90
CA LEU A 96 -14.50 -11.36 -2.61
C LEU A 96 -13.43 -12.02 -1.74
N ILE A 97 -13.28 -11.59 -0.49
CA ILE A 97 -12.35 -12.18 0.45
C ILE A 97 -12.65 -13.67 0.65
N GLN A 98 -13.92 -14.03 0.81
CA GLN A 98 -14.32 -15.42 0.96
C GLN A 98 -13.94 -16.26 -0.27
N TYR A 99 -14.17 -15.77 -1.50
CA TYR A 99 -13.75 -16.45 -2.72
C TYR A 99 -12.22 -16.59 -2.83
N MET A 100 -11.47 -15.56 -2.45
CA MET A 100 -10.01 -15.56 -2.51
C MET A 100 -9.39 -16.51 -1.47
N VAL A 101 -9.90 -16.52 -0.24
CA VAL A 101 -9.36 -17.33 0.87
C VAL A 101 -9.95 -18.75 0.87
N GLY A 102 -11.19 -18.91 0.41
CA GLY A 102 -11.88 -20.22 0.32
C GLY A 102 -12.45 -20.74 1.61
N ARG A 103 -12.49 -19.92 2.66
CA ARG A 103 -13.13 -20.24 3.95
C ARG A 103 -13.83 -18.99 4.48
N GLU A 104 -14.86 -19.17 5.27
CA GLU A 104 -15.46 -18.07 6.01
C GLU A 104 -14.45 -17.48 6.99
N LEU A 105 -14.28 -16.16 6.93
CA LEU A 105 -13.46 -15.45 7.88
C LEU A 105 -14.27 -15.15 9.14
N THR A 106 -14.47 -16.18 9.97
CA THR A 106 -15.17 -16.05 11.25
C THR A 106 -14.40 -15.23 12.29
N ASN A 107 -13.06 -15.13 12.13
CA ASN A 107 -12.19 -14.34 13.01
C ASN A 107 -11.02 -13.76 12.19
N ILE A 108 -11.22 -12.57 11.64
CA ILE A 108 -10.14 -11.83 10.92
C ILE A 108 -9.02 -11.42 11.90
N TYR A 109 -9.39 -11.16 13.15
CA TYR A 109 -8.44 -10.79 14.21
C TYR A 109 -8.57 -11.80 15.36
N PRO A 110 -7.65 -12.76 15.49
CA PRO A 110 -7.63 -13.65 16.64
C PRO A 110 -7.50 -12.82 17.92
N GLN A 111 -8.35 -13.11 18.90
CA GLN A 111 -8.28 -12.42 20.19
C GLN A 111 -6.93 -12.68 20.84
N ARG A 112 -6.28 -11.61 21.22
CA ARG A 112 -4.99 -11.68 21.91
C ARG A 112 -5.21 -12.16 23.34
N THR A 113 -4.64 -13.29 23.68
CA THR A 113 -4.74 -13.89 25.02
C THR A 113 -3.72 -13.32 26.00
N VAL A 114 -2.59 -12.81 25.50
CA VAL A 114 -1.51 -12.23 26.30
C VAL A 114 -1.70 -10.73 26.43
N LYS A 115 -1.76 -10.22 27.65
CA LYS A 115 -1.76 -8.79 27.96
C LYS A 115 -0.32 -8.28 28.11
N PRO A 116 0.01 -7.07 27.67
CA PRO A 116 1.29 -6.42 27.95
C PRO A 116 1.51 -6.34 29.48
N THR A 117 2.75 -6.45 29.90
CA THR A 117 3.14 -6.22 31.30
C THR A 117 3.45 -4.73 31.53
N GLU A 118 3.68 -4.33 32.79
CA GLU A 118 4.14 -2.97 33.10
C GLU A 118 5.66 -2.77 32.85
N GLU A 119 6.38 -3.84 32.53
CA GLU A 119 7.83 -3.81 32.26
C GLU A 119 8.10 -3.11 30.90
N THR A 120 8.79 -1.98 30.92
CA THR A 120 9.24 -1.27 29.70
C THR A 120 10.50 -1.96 29.16
N VAL A 121 10.44 -2.44 27.91
CA VAL A 121 11.57 -3.11 27.23
C VAL A 121 12.31 -2.19 26.27
N LEU A 122 11.66 -1.12 25.80
CA LEU A 122 12.27 -0.07 24.97
C LEU A 122 11.66 1.27 25.34
N GLU A 123 12.50 2.26 25.54
CA GLU A 123 12.09 3.64 25.71
C GLU A 123 12.91 4.54 24.77
N ILE A 124 12.21 5.32 23.97
CA ILE A 124 12.79 6.32 23.08
C ILE A 124 12.32 7.68 23.58
N ARG A 125 13.25 8.60 23.78
CA ARG A 125 12.97 9.98 24.21
C ARG A 125 13.63 10.98 23.31
N ASN A 126 12.85 11.95 22.81
CA ASN A 126 13.32 13.08 22.01
C ASN A 126 14.24 12.65 20.86
N TRP A 127 13.92 11.53 20.20
CA TRP A 127 14.74 10.92 19.17
C TRP A 127 14.71 11.77 17.90
N ASN A 128 15.88 12.18 17.43
CA ASN A 128 16.04 12.99 16.24
C ASN A 128 16.86 12.23 15.21
N VAL A 129 16.45 12.27 13.95
CA VAL A 129 17.14 11.57 12.86
C VAL A 129 17.39 12.55 11.73
N PHE A 130 18.62 12.56 11.23
CA PHE A 130 19.05 13.36 10.10
C PHE A 130 19.27 12.49 8.86
N ASP A 131 19.09 13.09 7.69
CA ASP A 131 19.33 12.42 6.41
C ASP A 131 20.81 12.01 6.30
N ASP A 132 21.08 10.79 5.85
CA ASP A 132 22.45 10.27 5.73
C ASP A 132 23.26 11.00 4.64
N PHE A 133 22.60 11.50 3.59
CA PHE A 133 23.21 12.23 2.49
C PHE A 133 23.22 13.74 2.73
N LEU A 134 22.06 14.29 3.16
CA LEU A 134 21.89 15.69 3.49
C LEU A 134 21.88 15.87 5.00
N LYS A 135 23.05 15.76 5.64
CA LYS A 135 23.23 15.79 7.10
C LYS A 135 22.61 17.00 7.82
N THR A 136 22.23 18.03 7.08
CA THR A 136 21.53 19.22 7.58
C THR A 136 20.00 19.05 7.58
N ARG A 137 19.47 18.07 6.88
CA ARG A 137 18.03 17.82 6.79
C ARG A 137 17.60 16.87 7.91
N GLN A 138 16.85 17.39 8.85
CA GLN A 138 16.21 16.55 9.87
C GLN A 138 14.95 15.89 9.31
N ILE A 139 14.84 14.57 9.51
CA ILE A 139 13.70 13.75 9.03
C ILE A 139 12.77 13.43 10.18
N ILE A 140 13.31 13.06 11.36
CA ILE A 140 12.54 12.79 12.55
C ILE A 140 12.83 13.85 13.59
N HIS A 141 11.78 14.41 14.17
CA HIS A 141 11.81 15.47 15.15
C HIS A 141 11.21 14.99 16.47
N ASN A 142 12.04 14.87 17.51
CA ASN A 142 11.63 14.63 18.91
C ASN A 142 10.68 13.44 19.08
N ALA A 143 10.88 12.33 18.35
CA ALA A 143 10.05 11.14 18.50
C ALA A 143 10.25 10.55 19.91
N SER A 144 9.14 10.28 20.59
CA SER A 144 9.15 9.71 21.92
C SER A 144 8.04 8.67 22.04
N PHE A 145 8.40 7.46 22.51
CA PHE A 145 7.45 6.37 22.76
C PHE A 145 8.09 5.32 23.65
N GLN A 146 7.27 4.48 24.23
CA GLN A 146 7.69 3.33 25.04
C GLN A 146 7.08 2.07 24.47
N LEU A 147 7.76 0.95 24.68
CA LEU A 147 7.30 -0.38 24.34
C LEU A 147 7.40 -1.26 25.58
N ARG A 148 6.30 -1.89 25.93
CA ARG A 148 6.23 -2.80 27.09
C ARG A 148 6.41 -4.24 26.66
N LYS A 149 6.86 -5.06 27.57
CA LYS A 149 7.01 -6.50 27.32
C LYS A 149 5.68 -7.14 26.94
N GLY A 150 5.69 -7.86 25.82
CA GLY A 150 4.50 -8.47 25.27
C GLY A 150 3.58 -7.49 24.55
N GLU A 151 3.95 -6.22 24.35
CA GLU A 151 3.19 -5.24 23.57
C GLU A 151 3.51 -5.34 22.07
N ILE A 152 2.53 -5.00 21.23
CA ILE A 152 2.73 -4.71 19.81
C ILE A 152 2.42 -3.23 19.61
N LEU A 153 3.45 -2.43 19.40
CA LEU A 153 3.31 -1.00 19.10
C LEU A 153 3.17 -0.79 17.60
N GLY A 154 2.06 -0.20 17.16
CA GLY A 154 1.85 0.18 15.77
C GLY A 154 2.43 1.57 15.49
N ILE A 155 3.26 1.72 14.45
CA ILE A 155 3.76 3.01 13.96
C ILE A 155 3.09 3.29 12.61
N ALA A 156 2.14 4.22 12.59
CA ALA A 156 1.39 4.60 11.39
C ALA A 156 1.85 5.95 10.84
N GLY A 157 1.56 6.21 9.58
CA GLY A 157 1.85 7.48 8.91
C GLY A 157 1.75 7.35 7.39
N LEU A 158 1.65 8.47 6.68
CA LEU A 158 1.63 8.51 5.22
C LEU A 158 3.01 8.15 4.63
N MET A 159 3.06 7.89 3.32
CA MET A 159 4.35 7.75 2.60
C MET A 159 5.21 8.99 2.82
N GLY A 160 6.50 8.78 3.12
CA GLY A 160 7.42 9.87 3.42
C GLY A 160 7.36 10.43 4.86
N ALA A 161 6.55 9.85 5.76
CA ALA A 161 6.47 10.25 7.16
C ALA A 161 7.70 9.87 8.01
N GLY A 162 8.70 9.21 7.43
CA GLY A 162 9.95 8.87 8.13
C GLY A 162 9.90 7.58 8.97
N ARG A 163 8.86 6.73 8.82
CA ARG A 163 8.71 5.50 9.62
C ARG A 163 9.91 4.55 9.47
N THR A 164 10.35 4.33 8.24
CA THR A 164 11.50 3.48 7.94
C THR A 164 12.78 4.06 8.53
N GLU A 165 12.98 5.36 8.37
CA GLU A 165 14.13 6.09 8.89
C GLU A 165 14.17 6.05 10.43
N LEU A 166 13.01 6.21 11.07
CA LEU A 166 12.88 6.09 12.53
C LEU A 166 13.32 4.70 13.01
N VAL A 167 12.71 3.64 12.49
CA VAL A 167 13.02 2.27 12.92
C VAL A 167 14.45 1.89 12.58
N SER A 168 14.93 2.20 11.37
CA SER A 168 16.31 1.92 10.95
C SER A 168 17.34 2.67 11.80
N SER A 169 17.02 3.88 12.27
CA SER A 169 17.92 4.65 13.14
C SER A 169 18.01 4.04 14.55
N ILE A 170 16.94 3.49 15.07
CA ILE A 170 16.93 2.77 16.35
C ILE A 170 17.84 1.52 16.27
N PHE A 171 17.83 0.83 15.13
CA PHE A 171 18.75 -0.29 14.87
C PHE A 171 20.18 0.15 14.52
N GLY A 172 20.46 1.46 14.42
CA GLY A 172 21.78 1.99 14.10
C GLY A 172 22.19 1.82 12.63
N VAL A 173 21.25 1.52 11.74
CA VAL A 173 21.49 1.35 10.27
C VAL A 173 21.36 2.68 9.54
N TYR A 174 20.63 3.66 10.09
CA TYR A 174 20.34 4.94 9.47
C TYR A 174 20.56 6.09 10.46
N GLY A 175 21.11 7.23 9.97
CA GLY A 175 21.16 8.49 10.71
C GLY A 175 21.77 8.36 12.11
N ARG A 176 23.02 7.85 12.23
CA ARG A 176 23.69 7.76 13.53
C ARG A 176 23.63 9.12 14.23
N ASN A 177 22.89 9.18 15.34
CA ASN A 177 22.97 10.29 16.28
C ASN A 177 24.43 10.42 16.74
N ARG A 178 25.03 11.56 16.46
CA ARG A 178 26.30 12.00 17.05
C ARG A 178 26.03 12.91 18.22
#